data_3a313f44a1cc63089c9225a627fb86cb
#
_entry.id   3a313f44a1cc63089c9225a627fb86cb
#
_cell.length_a   1.000
_cell.length_b   1.000
_cell.length_c   1.000
_cell.angle_alpha   90.00
_cell.angle_beta   90.00
_cell.angle_gamma   90.00
#
_symmetry.space_group_name_H-M   'P 1'
#
loop_
_entity.id
_entity.type
_entity.pdbx_description
1 polymer ?
#
loop_
_entity_poly.entity_id
_entity_poly.type
_entity_poly.pdbx_seq_one_letter_code
_entity_poly.pdbx_strand_id
1 'polypeptide(L)'
;MAVRPIILERIPNSGDVVMISNSGISFSASFIKSKELHTMVSVGFFIDDKDQYKLLFKFYKEEGLPNTLVLLKQGRGGVSNGRTVKAQEVFSKNRVLSSIQKLKNKSSKTFDIKFDKFDNYYFISLRPSFENFVLITNTSSLTSDVNGIYRYLDKNGDVIYIGKGLIKNRLQSTERKAWGIHKIEYSILNSEDDSYKWESFYLDEYQNQFGMLPPFNRISGHSQTNE
;
A
#
# COMPACT_ATOMS: atom_id res chain seq x y z
N MET A 1 -31.46 18.30 -20.20
CA MET A 1 -30.92 17.78 -18.94
C MET A 1 -29.67 16.98 -19.26
N ALA A 2 -28.49 17.44 -18.84
CA ALA A 2 -27.24 16.67 -19.01
C ALA A 2 -27.14 15.67 -17.85
N VAL A 3 -27.29 14.40 -18.14
CA VAL A 3 -27.08 13.32 -17.18
C VAL A 3 -25.56 13.12 -17.06
N ARG A 4 -24.97 13.45 -15.90
CA ARG A 4 -23.58 13.13 -15.60
C ARG A 4 -23.51 11.69 -15.06
N PRO A 5 -22.64 10.83 -15.60
CA PRO A 5 -22.43 9.51 -15.01
C PRO A 5 -21.90 9.68 -13.58
N ILE A 6 -22.48 8.94 -12.65
CA ILE A 6 -21.90 8.76 -11.33
C ILE A 6 -20.63 7.92 -11.55
N ILE A 7 -19.47 8.53 -11.37
CA ILE A 7 -18.22 7.79 -11.33
C ILE A 7 -18.27 6.94 -10.06
N LEU A 8 -18.63 5.67 -10.22
CA LEU A 8 -18.49 4.70 -9.15
C LEU A 8 -16.98 4.52 -8.92
N GLU A 9 -16.49 5.22 -7.90
CA GLU A 9 -15.13 5.02 -7.42
C GLU A 9 -14.97 3.52 -7.14
N ARG A 10 -13.95 2.93 -7.72
CA ARG A 10 -13.63 1.52 -7.49
C ARG A 10 -13.58 1.31 -5.99
N ILE A 11 -14.54 0.56 -5.47
CA ILE A 11 -14.43 -0.05 -4.16
C ILE A 11 -13.29 -1.08 -4.31
N PRO A 12 -12.12 -0.89 -3.68
CA PRO A 12 -10.98 -1.77 -3.87
C PRO A 12 -11.16 -3.02 -3.02
N ASN A 13 -12.12 -3.93 -3.33
CA ASN A 13 -12.32 -5.10 -2.49
C ASN A 13 -12.91 -6.35 -3.18
N SER A 14 -12.93 -6.43 -4.49
CA SER A 14 -13.21 -7.68 -5.20
C SER A 14 -11.97 -8.27 -5.89
N GLY A 15 -10.80 -7.71 -5.64
CA GLY A 15 -9.55 -8.11 -6.28
C GLY A 15 -8.81 -9.24 -5.55
N ASP A 16 -7.79 -9.75 -6.22
CA ASP A 16 -6.82 -10.68 -5.67
C ASP A 16 -5.90 -9.92 -4.71
N VAL A 17 -6.19 -9.96 -3.41
CA VAL A 17 -5.48 -9.18 -2.40
C VAL A 17 -4.97 -10.02 -1.22
N VAL A 18 -3.86 -9.53 -0.64
CA VAL A 18 -3.34 -9.95 0.67
C VAL A 18 -3.65 -8.86 1.69
N MET A 19 -4.09 -9.26 2.87
CA MET A 19 -4.24 -8.36 4.01
C MET A 19 -3.31 -8.78 5.14
N ILE A 20 -2.52 -7.85 5.65
CA ILE A 20 -1.67 -8.01 6.82
C ILE A 20 -2.46 -7.57 8.06
N SER A 21 -2.60 -8.43 9.05
CA SER A 21 -3.29 -8.17 10.30
C SER A 21 -2.39 -8.41 11.51
N ASN A 22 -2.86 -8.06 12.70
CA ASN A 22 -2.09 -8.30 13.93
C ASN A 22 -1.85 -9.80 14.18
N SER A 23 -2.73 -10.68 13.72
CA SER A 23 -2.66 -12.12 13.93
C SER A 23 -2.00 -12.89 12.79
N GLY A 24 -1.86 -12.27 11.60
CA GLY A 24 -1.28 -12.99 10.47
C GLY A 24 -1.53 -12.35 9.11
N ILE A 25 -1.34 -13.14 8.07
CA ILE A 25 -1.51 -12.76 6.67
C ILE A 25 -2.73 -13.51 6.11
N SER A 26 -3.62 -12.79 5.47
CA SER A 26 -4.86 -13.31 4.90
C SER A 26 -4.91 -13.11 3.39
N PHE A 27 -5.35 -14.13 2.67
CA PHE A 27 -5.55 -14.14 1.23
C PHE A 27 -7.05 -14.06 0.91
N SER A 28 -7.44 -13.19 -0.01
CA SER A 28 -8.85 -13.00 -0.38
C SER A 28 -9.47 -14.28 -0.96
N ALA A 29 -10.79 -14.42 -0.76
CA ALA A 29 -11.53 -15.54 -1.34
C ALA A 29 -11.50 -15.52 -2.88
N SER A 30 -11.54 -14.32 -3.49
CA SER A 30 -11.42 -14.15 -4.94
C SER A 30 -10.10 -14.73 -5.46
N PHE A 31 -8.98 -14.42 -4.80
CA PHE A 31 -7.66 -14.93 -5.16
C PHE A 31 -7.58 -16.46 -5.06
N ILE A 32 -8.01 -17.03 -3.93
CA ILE A 32 -8.00 -18.47 -3.72
C ILE A 32 -8.83 -19.20 -4.79
N LYS A 33 -9.99 -18.64 -5.16
CA LYS A 33 -10.87 -19.18 -6.18
C LYS A 33 -10.29 -19.01 -7.60
N SER A 34 -9.85 -17.81 -7.96
CA SER A 34 -9.35 -17.49 -9.31
C SER A 34 -8.08 -18.26 -9.68
N LYS A 35 -7.27 -18.64 -8.68
CA LYS A 35 -6.01 -19.38 -8.85
C LYS A 35 -6.14 -20.87 -8.46
N GLU A 36 -7.36 -21.36 -8.18
CA GLU A 36 -7.64 -22.75 -7.81
C GLU A 36 -6.80 -23.25 -6.62
N LEU A 37 -6.51 -22.36 -5.66
CA LEU A 37 -5.64 -22.64 -4.51
C LEU A 37 -6.37 -23.30 -3.33
N HIS A 38 -7.61 -23.71 -3.50
CA HIS A 38 -8.44 -24.29 -2.43
C HIS A 38 -7.93 -25.63 -1.89
N THR A 39 -7.11 -26.35 -2.67
CA THR A 39 -6.47 -27.62 -2.28
C THR A 39 -5.11 -27.43 -1.62
N MET A 40 -4.58 -26.21 -1.59
CA MET A 40 -3.31 -25.90 -0.95
C MET A 40 -3.47 -25.89 0.57
N VAL A 41 -2.47 -26.44 1.28
CA VAL A 41 -2.50 -26.59 2.73
C VAL A 41 -1.42 -25.79 3.45
N SER A 42 -0.39 -25.35 2.73
CA SER A 42 0.68 -24.53 3.30
C SER A 42 1.17 -23.45 2.33
N VAL A 43 1.87 -22.45 2.87
CA VAL A 43 2.48 -21.34 2.12
C VAL A 43 3.83 -21.00 2.69
N GLY A 44 4.83 -20.85 1.80
CA GLY A 44 6.14 -20.30 2.14
C GLY A 44 6.22 -18.83 1.76
N PHE A 45 6.94 -18.04 2.58
CA PHE A 45 7.21 -16.63 2.33
C PHE A 45 8.71 -16.42 2.09
N PHE A 46 9.01 -15.54 1.13
CA PHE A 46 10.38 -15.25 0.71
C PHE A 46 10.55 -13.74 0.53
N ILE A 47 11.75 -13.25 0.75
CA ILE A 47 12.14 -11.87 0.48
C ILE A 47 13.03 -11.87 -0.76
N ASP A 48 12.81 -10.91 -1.65
CA ASP A 48 13.69 -10.69 -2.78
C ASP A 48 14.98 -10.03 -2.30
N ASP A 49 16.14 -10.65 -2.58
CA ASP A 49 17.44 -10.11 -2.15
C ASP A 49 17.76 -8.74 -2.77
N LYS A 50 17.15 -8.44 -3.92
CA LYS A 50 17.32 -7.17 -4.63
C LYS A 50 16.29 -6.12 -4.20
N ASP A 51 15.15 -6.54 -3.65
CA ASP A 51 14.05 -5.66 -3.26
C ASP A 51 13.38 -6.12 -1.96
N GLN A 52 13.87 -5.63 -0.83
CA GLN A 52 13.31 -5.95 0.50
C GLN A 52 11.82 -5.56 0.69
N TYR A 53 11.25 -4.80 -0.24
CA TYR A 53 9.84 -4.42 -0.25
C TYR A 53 8.98 -5.34 -1.14
N LYS A 54 9.58 -6.35 -1.74
CA LYS A 54 8.89 -7.38 -2.51
C LYS A 54 8.77 -8.63 -1.65
N LEU A 55 7.57 -8.90 -1.13
CA LEU A 55 7.29 -10.13 -0.41
C LEU A 55 6.76 -11.16 -1.41
N LEU A 56 7.53 -12.22 -1.60
CA LEU A 56 7.13 -13.34 -2.47
C LEU A 56 6.50 -14.44 -1.62
N PHE A 57 5.61 -15.22 -2.23
CA PHE A 57 5.03 -16.39 -1.58
C PHE A 57 4.63 -17.47 -2.59
N LYS A 58 4.66 -18.71 -2.11
CA LYS A 58 4.33 -19.91 -2.90
C LYS A 58 3.49 -20.87 -2.08
N PHE A 59 2.48 -21.47 -2.71
CA PHE A 59 1.57 -22.42 -2.08
C PHE A 59 1.97 -23.85 -2.36
N TYR A 60 1.69 -24.74 -1.39
CA TYR A 60 2.03 -26.16 -1.47
C TYR A 60 0.86 -27.03 -1.04
N LYS A 61 0.81 -28.25 -1.59
CA LYS A 61 -0.19 -29.28 -1.26
C LYS A 61 0.20 -30.13 -0.04
N GLU A 62 1.45 -30.01 0.40
CA GLU A 62 2.01 -30.76 1.53
C GLU A 62 2.07 -29.87 2.77
N GLU A 63 1.87 -30.46 3.93
CA GLU A 63 2.15 -29.87 5.24
C GLU A 63 3.55 -30.23 5.71
N GLY A 64 4.10 -29.43 6.64
CA GLY A 64 5.36 -29.70 7.29
C GLY A 64 6.61 -29.48 6.44
N LEU A 65 6.49 -28.86 5.27
CA LEU A 65 7.67 -28.46 4.50
C LEU A 65 8.47 -27.39 5.27
N PRO A 66 9.81 -27.43 5.19
CA PRO A 66 10.66 -26.41 5.82
C PRO A 66 10.25 -24.99 5.37
N ASN A 67 10.23 -24.04 6.32
CA ASN A 67 9.92 -22.62 6.07
C ASN A 67 8.53 -22.37 5.48
N THR A 68 7.56 -23.25 5.75
CA THR A 68 6.15 -23.04 5.36
C THR A 68 5.25 -22.90 6.58
N LEU A 69 4.13 -22.19 6.40
CA LEU A 69 3.08 -21.98 7.39
C LEU A 69 1.79 -22.65 6.94
N VAL A 70 1.06 -23.25 7.87
CA VAL A 70 -0.23 -23.92 7.60
C VAL A 70 -1.29 -22.89 7.21
N LEU A 71 -2.01 -23.17 6.12
CA LEU A 71 -3.14 -22.39 5.63
C LEU A 71 -4.42 -22.77 6.36
N LEU A 72 -4.97 -21.81 7.10
CA LEU A 72 -6.24 -21.96 7.82
C LEU A 72 -7.39 -21.38 6.98
N LYS A 73 -8.54 -22.08 6.96
CA LYS A 73 -9.76 -21.56 6.33
C LYS A 73 -10.27 -20.34 7.11
N GLN A 74 -10.68 -19.30 6.38
CA GLN A 74 -11.35 -18.14 7.00
C GLN A 74 -12.87 -18.38 7.09
N GLY A 75 -13.46 -17.93 8.22
CA GLY A 75 -14.91 -17.88 8.41
C GLY A 75 -15.51 -19.03 9.18
N ARG A 76 -16.66 -18.75 9.81
CA ARG A 76 -17.53 -19.73 10.47
C ARG A 76 -18.51 -20.26 9.42
N GLY A 77 -18.56 -21.56 9.20
CA GLY A 77 -19.60 -22.16 8.38
C GLY A 77 -19.21 -22.57 6.95
N GLY A 78 -17.94 -22.71 6.61
CA GLY A 78 -17.50 -23.48 5.43
C GLY A 78 -17.65 -22.81 4.05
N VAL A 79 -18.23 -21.63 3.93
CA VAL A 79 -18.51 -20.98 2.63
C VAL A 79 -17.43 -19.96 2.24
N SER A 80 -16.65 -19.43 3.17
CA SER A 80 -15.55 -18.53 2.81
C SER A 80 -14.36 -19.33 2.27
N ASN A 81 -14.03 -19.10 1.01
CA ASN A 81 -12.86 -19.69 0.37
C ASN A 81 -11.55 -18.95 0.68
N GLY A 82 -11.57 -17.93 1.52
CA GLY A 82 -10.37 -17.22 1.97
C GLY A 82 -9.45 -18.12 2.79
N ARG A 83 -8.17 -17.75 2.85
CA ARG A 83 -7.15 -18.44 3.65
C ARG A 83 -6.42 -17.44 4.52
N THR A 84 -5.95 -17.90 5.67
CA THR A 84 -5.11 -17.10 6.57
C THR A 84 -3.97 -17.96 7.14
N VAL A 85 -2.89 -17.33 7.51
CA VAL A 85 -1.77 -17.95 8.23
C VAL A 85 -1.43 -17.14 9.46
N LYS A 86 -1.02 -17.81 10.55
CA LYS A 86 -0.41 -17.17 11.69
C LYS A 86 1.02 -16.82 11.35
N ALA A 87 1.35 -15.53 11.17
CA ALA A 87 2.61 -15.09 10.57
C ALA A 87 3.52 -14.31 11.54
N GLN A 88 3.40 -14.50 12.86
CA GLN A 88 4.20 -13.77 13.85
C GLN A 88 5.71 -13.96 13.63
N GLU A 89 6.13 -15.16 13.27
CA GLU A 89 7.53 -15.44 12.98
C GLU A 89 8.01 -14.68 11.73
N VAL A 90 7.17 -14.59 10.68
CA VAL A 90 7.49 -13.82 9.47
C VAL A 90 7.62 -12.33 9.81
N PHE A 91 6.73 -11.80 10.64
CA PHE A 91 6.77 -10.41 11.09
C PHE A 91 8.01 -10.10 11.92
N SER A 92 8.41 -11.00 12.84
CA SER A 92 9.59 -10.80 13.67
C SER A 92 10.90 -10.77 12.88
N LYS A 93 10.94 -11.47 11.75
CA LYS A 93 12.10 -11.54 10.86
C LYS A 93 12.14 -10.45 9.80
N ASN A 94 11.05 -9.67 9.62
CA ASN A 94 10.97 -8.62 8.60
C ASN A 94 10.48 -7.30 9.19
N ARG A 95 11.38 -6.30 9.27
CA ARG A 95 11.08 -4.98 9.84
C ARG A 95 9.95 -4.25 9.08
N VAL A 96 9.90 -4.37 7.75
CA VAL A 96 8.88 -3.71 6.92
C VAL A 96 7.50 -4.29 7.25
N LEU A 97 7.37 -5.62 7.27
CA LEU A 97 6.11 -6.30 7.63
C LEU A 97 5.69 -5.98 9.06
N SER A 98 6.63 -5.96 10.01
CA SER A 98 6.38 -5.57 11.40
C SER A 98 5.85 -4.13 11.52
N SER A 99 6.37 -3.21 10.72
CA SER A 99 5.89 -1.82 10.67
C SER A 99 4.46 -1.74 10.13
N ILE A 100 4.18 -2.42 9.01
CA ILE A 100 2.85 -2.47 8.38
C ILE A 100 1.82 -3.12 9.32
N GLN A 101 2.19 -4.18 10.03
CA GLN A 101 1.32 -4.84 11.02
C GLN A 101 0.75 -3.87 12.04
N LYS A 102 1.53 -2.87 12.46
CA LYS A 102 1.18 -1.87 13.47
C LYS A 102 0.28 -0.75 12.95
N LEU A 103 0.12 -0.59 11.63
CA LEU A 103 -0.77 0.42 11.06
C LEU A 103 -2.21 0.21 11.52
N LYS A 104 -2.93 1.29 11.79
CA LYS A 104 -4.35 1.24 12.19
C LYS A 104 -5.28 1.13 10.98
N ASN A 105 -4.91 1.75 9.87
CA ASN A 105 -5.72 1.81 8.67
C ASN A 105 -5.68 0.46 7.91
N LYS A 106 -6.87 -0.07 7.55
CA LYS A 106 -7.00 -1.34 6.85
C LYS A 106 -6.50 -1.26 5.41
N SER A 107 -6.73 -0.15 4.69
CA SER A 107 -6.28 0.01 3.30
C SER A 107 -4.76 -0.05 3.21
N SER A 108 -4.04 0.59 4.14
CA SER A 108 -2.56 0.53 4.20
C SER A 108 -1.98 -0.84 4.60
N LYS A 109 -2.84 -1.81 4.89
CA LYS A 109 -2.49 -3.22 5.18
C LYS A 109 -2.97 -4.19 4.10
N THR A 110 -3.56 -3.70 3.03
CA THR A 110 -4.13 -4.49 1.94
C THR A 110 -3.33 -4.23 0.66
N PHE A 111 -2.86 -5.28 0.04
CA PHE A 111 -1.93 -5.23 -1.10
C PHE A 111 -2.44 -6.09 -2.24
N ASP A 112 -2.35 -5.60 -3.46
CA ASP A 112 -2.67 -6.33 -4.68
C ASP A 112 -1.65 -7.43 -4.92
N ILE A 113 -2.14 -8.64 -5.22
CA ILE A 113 -1.30 -9.79 -5.55
C ILE A 113 -0.93 -9.73 -7.03
N LYS A 114 0.37 -9.89 -7.30
CA LYS A 114 0.94 -10.05 -8.64
C LYS A 114 1.56 -11.43 -8.78
N PHE A 115 1.74 -11.87 -10.01
CA PHE A 115 2.38 -13.14 -10.32
C PHE A 115 3.61 -12.93 -11.20
N ASP A 116 4.75 -13.43 -10.73
CA ASP A 116 5.98 -13.48 -11.49
C ASP A 116 6.06 -14.81 -12.25
N LYS A 117 5.92 -14.74 -13.58
CA LYS A 117 5.92 -15.93 -14.44
C LYS A 117 7.30 -16.58 -14.59
N PHE A 118 8.37 -15.82 -14.43
CA PHE A 118 9.74 -16.33 -14.59
C PHE A 118 10.15 -17.15 -13.38
N ASP A 119 9.89 -16.62 -12.18
CA ASP A 119 10.29 -17.27 -10.93
C ASP A 119 9.18 -18.15 -10.33
N ASN A 120 7.98 -18.13 -10.92
CA ASN A 120 6.80 -18.88 -10.47
C ASN A 120 6.41 -18.62 -9.01
N TYR A 121 6.43 -17.33 -8.62
CA TYR A 121 6.00 -16.83 -7.30
C TYR A 121 4.86 -15.84 -7.45
N TYR A 122 3.95 -15.85 -6.47
CA TYR A 122 3.11 -14.70 -6.21
C TYR A 122 3.89 -13.69 -5.37
N PHE A 123 3.58 -12.42 -5.52
CA PHE A 123 4.21 -11.38 -4.71
C PHE A 123 3.29 -10.19 -4.46
N ILE A 124 3.62 -9.43 -3.41
CA ILE A 124 3.06 -8.12 -3.12
C ILE A 124 4.20 -7.10 -2.97
N SER A 125 3.91 -5.85 -3.35
CA SER A 125 4.80 -4.73 -3.07
C SER A 125 4.40 -4.10 -1.74
N LEU A 126 5.33 -4.05 -0.80
CA LEU A 126 5.14 -3.43 0.53
C LEU A 126 5.42 -1.92 0.53
N ARG A 127 5.66 -1.33 -0.64
CA ARG A 127 5.85 0.12 -0.78
C ARG A 127 4.51 0.84 -0.58
N PRO A 128 4.52 2.04 0.00
CA PRO A 128 3.35 2.93 -0.03
C PRO A 128 2.87 3.08 -1.48
N SER A 129 1.58 3.02 -1.72
CA SER A 129 1.02 3.08 -3.09
C SER A 129 0.03 4.21 -3.29
N PHE A 130 -0.05 5.14 -2.31
CA PHE A 130 -1.07 6.19 -2.26
C PHE A 130 -2.49 5.60 -2.29
N GLU A 131 -2.70 4.55 -1.52
CA GLU A 131 -3.90 3.71 -1.48
C GLU A 131 -5.14 4.38 -0.90
N ASN A 132 -4.97 5.54 -0.26
CA ASN A 132 -6.05 6.36 0.27
C ASN A 132 -6.17 7.65 -0.53
N PHE A 133 -7.38 8.22 -0.58
CA PHE A 133 -7.55 9.55 -1.18
C PHE A 133 -8.65 10.36 -0.51
N VAL A 134 -8.62 11.66 -0.74
CA VAL A 134 -9.67 12.62 -0.37
C VAL A 134 -9.73 13.74 -1.42
N LEU A 135 -10.95 14.16 -1.76
CA LEU A 135 -11.15 15.34 -2.60
C LEU A 135 -10.91 16.60 -1.76
N ILE A 136 -10.39 17.67 -2.39
CA ILE A 136 -10.13 18.94 -1.69
C ILE A 136 -11.39 19.52 -1.06
N THR A 137 -12.56 19.25 -1.64
CA THR A 137 -13.88 19.67 -1.13
C THR A 137 -14.31 18.90 0.12
N ASN A 138 -13.67 17.79 0.45
CA ASN A 138 -14.01 16.90 1.57
C ASN A 138 -12.87 16.67 2.57
N THR A 139 -11.98 17.64 2.71
CA THR A 139 -10.82 17.53 3.64
C THR A 139 -11.21 17.49 5.11
N SER A 140 -12.47 17.78 5.46
CA SER A 140 -13.00 17.59 6.81
C SER A 140 -12.93 16.12 7.28
N SER A 141 -12.97 15.16 6.35
CA SER A 141 -12.84 13.73 6.64
C SER A 141 -11.41 13.31 7.04
N LEU A 142 -10.39 14.14 6.73
CA LEU A 142 -9.03 13.91 7.22
C LEU A 142 -8.95 14.28 8.70
N THR A 143 -8.53 13.34 9.52
CA THR A 143 -8.21 13.62 10.92
C THR A 143 -6.84 14.33 11.02
N SER A 144 -6.61 15.07 12.10
CA SER A 144 -5.39 15.89 12.24
C SER A 144 -4.12 15.06 12.48
N ASP A 145 -4.27 13.80 12.83
CA ASP A 145 -3.19 12.86 13.17
C ASP A 145 -2.74 12.00 11.98
N VAL A 146 -3.35 12.17 10.79
CA VAL A 146 -2.92 11.44 9.59
C VAL A 146 -1.57 11.94 9.14
N ASN A 147 -0.56 11.11 9.39
CA ASN A 147 0.84 11.35 9.01
C ASN A 147 1.27 10.33 7.95
N GLY A 148 2.06 10.77 6.97
CA GLY A 148 2.55 9.87 5.93
C GLY A 148 3.11 10.59 4.73
N ILE A 149 3.15 9.86 3.62
CA ILE A 149 3.48 10.42 2.31
C ILE A 149 2.18 10.72 1.55
N TYR A 150 2.16 11.80 0.80
CA TYR A 150 1.01 12.21 0.01
C TYR A 150 1.44 12.88 -1.30
N ARG A 151 0.51 12.88 -2.26
CA ARG A 151 0.64 13.66 -3.50
C ARG A 151 -0.63 14.46 -3.76
N TYR A 152 -0.46 15.64 -4.31
CA TYR A 152 -1.56 16.48 -4.76
C TYR A 152 -1.73 16.31 -6.26
N LEU A 153 -2.98 16.16 -6.67
CA LEU A 153 -3.36 16.07 -8.07
C LEU A 153 -4.26 17.26 -8.42
N ASP A 154 -4.07 17.76 -9.63
CA ASP A 154 -4.93 18.76 -10.21
C ASP A 154 -6.25 18.15 -10.75
N LYS A 155 -7.07 18.97 -11.41
CA LYS A 155 -8.35 18.53 -12.02
C LYS A 155 -8.20 17.54 -13.18
N ASN A 156 -7.03 17.48 -13.81
CA ASN A 156 -6.72 16.56 -14.90
C ASN A 156 -6.21 15.21 -14.37
N GLY A 157 -5.87 15.13 -13.09
CA GLY A 157 -5.26 13.96 -12.47
C GLY A 157 -3.73 13.98 -12.51
N ASP A 158 -3.13 15.11 -12.92
CA ASP A 158 -1.67 15.25 -12.96
C ASP A 158 -1.13 15.52 -11.56
N VAL A 159 0.01 14.87 -11.23
CA VAL A 159 0.68 15.08 -9.95
C VAL A 159 1.39 16.42 -9.97
N ILE A 160 0.96 17.34 -9.11
CA ILE A 160 1.52 18.68 -9.00
C ILE A 160 2.45 18.89 -7.80
N TYR A 161 2.39 17.96 -6.83
CA TYR A 161 3.25 18.00 -5.64
C TYR A 161 3.33 16.63 -4.97
N ILE A 162 4.49 16.27 -4.45
CA ILE A 162 4.71 15.11 -3.58
C ILE A 162 5.29 15.62 -2.27
N GLY A 163 4.81 15.13 -1.13
CA GLY A 163 5.27 15.58 0.17
C GLY A 163 4.97 14.61 1.29
N LYS A 164 5.40 14.95 2.51
CA LYS A 164 5.28 14.14 3.71
C LYS A 164 4.79 14.92 4.92
N GLY A 165 4.43 14.20 5.96
CA GLY A 165 4.06 14.73 7.28
C GLY A 165 2.56 14.73 7.53
N LEU A 166 2.10 15.59 8.47
CA LEU A 166 0.69 15.74 8.83
C LEU A 166 -0.07 16.41 7.70
N ILE A 167 -0.84 15.61 6.94
CA ILE A 167 -1.46 16.02 5.67
C ILE A 167 -2.39 17.21 5.85
N LYS A 168 -3.27 17.15 6.86
CA LYS A 168 -4.25 18.21 7.14
C LYS A 168 -3.59 19.55 7.44
N ASN A 169 -2.51 19.55 8.23
CA ASN A 169 -1.80 20.77 8.59
C ASN A 169 -1.15 21.42 7.38
N ARG A 170 -0.62 20.60 6.46
CA ARG A 170 0.03 21.08 5.25
C ARG A 170 -0.94 21.77 4.29
N LEU A 171 -2.22 21.36 4.25
CA LEU A 171 -3.25 21.99 3.43
C LEU A 171 -3.65 23.39 3.90
N GLN A 172 -3.40 23.70 5.17
CA GLN A 172 -3.79 25.00 5.75
C GLN A 172 -2.92 26.18 5.28
N SER A 173 -1.76 25.91 4.68
CA SER A 173 -0.89 26.98 4.21
C SER A 173 -1.56 27.78 3.09
N THR A 174 -1.47 29.10 3.17
CA THR A 174 -2.06 30.04 2.20
C THR A 174 -1.56 29.80 0.79
N GLU A 175 -0.28 29.47 0.64
CA GLU A 175 0.36 29.17 -0.63
C GLU A 175 -0.34 27.99 -1.35
N ARG A 176 -0.63 26.91 -0.62
CA ARG A 176 -1.22 25.69 -1.20
C ARG A 176 -2.66 25.84 -1.65
N LYS A 177 -3.38 26.79 -1.08
CA LYS A 177 -4.75 27.11 -1.51
C LYS A 177 -4.81 27.61 -2.96
N ALA A 178 -3.70 28.20 -3.44
CA ALA A 178 -3.60 28.72 -4.81
C ALA A 178 -3.13 27.68 -5.84
N TRP A 179 -2.76 26.46 -5.42
CA TRP A 179 -2.16 25.45 -6.31
C TRP A 179 -3.16 24.69 -7.20
N GLY A 180 -4.45 24.95 -7.07
CA GLY A 180 -5.48 24.25 -7.87
C GLY A 180 -5.61 22.75 -7.53
N ILE A 181 -5.32 22.38 -6.28
CA ILE A 181 -5.44 21.01 -5.81
C ILE A 181 -6.89 20.54 -5.96
N HIS A 182 -7.08 19.40 -6.62
CA HIS A 182 -8.39 18.77 -6.76
C HIS A 182 -8.52 17.53 -5.87
N LYS A 183 -7.46 16.71 -5.81
CA LYS A 183 -7.44 15.44 -5.09
C LYS A 183 -6.12 15.30 -4.32
N ILE A 184 -6.20 14.65 -3.18
CA ILE A 184 -5.05 14.29 -2.36
C ILE A 184 -5.04 12.76 -2.27
N GLU A 185 -3.95 12.15 -2.69
CA GLU A 185 -3.72 10.72 -2.50
C GLU A 185 -2.61 10.53 -1.47
N TYR A 186 -2.74 9.53 -0.60
CA TYR A 186 -1.80 9.36 0.49
C TYR A 186 -1.69 7.93 1.00
N SER A 187 -0.54 7.62 1.60
CA SER A 187 -0.29 6.42 2.40
C SER A 187 0.08 6.83 3.81
N ILE A 188 -0.49 6.12 4.81
CA ILE A 188 -0.20 6.37 6.22
C ILE A 188 1.12 5.69 6.60
N LEU A 189 2.02 6.41 7.25
CA LEU A 189 3.29 5.91 7.74
C LEU A 189 3.41 6.16 9.26
N ASN A 190 4.10 5.24 9.94
CA ASN A 190 4.26 5.30 11.40
C ASN A 190 5.53 6.04 11.85
N SER A 191 6.45 6.28 10.94
CA SER A 191 7.75 6.86 11.27
C SER A 191 8.04 8.05 10.37
N GLU A 192 8.69 9.05 10.94
CA GLU A 192 9.14 10.22 10.20
C GLU A 192 10.26 9.87 9.23
N ASP A 193 11.19 8.99 9.64
CA ASP A 193 12.28 8.50 8.79
C ASP A 193 11.75 7.79 7.54
N ASP A 194 10.71 6.94 7.70
CA ASP A 194 10.05 6.29 6.56
C ASP A 194 9.40 7.34 5.64
N SER A 195 8.83 8.39 6.21
CA SER A 195 8.22 9.47 5.44
C SER A 195 9.25 10.22 4.59
N TYR A 196 10.43 10.52 5.15
CA TYR A 196 11.54 11.15 4.41
C TYR A 196 12.03 10.27 3.26
N LYS A 197 12.27 8.99 3.57
CA LYS A 197 12.73 8.01 2.60
C LYS A 197 11.77 7.89 1.41
N TRP A 198 10.46 7.76 1.68
CA TRP A 198 9.47 7.58 0.63
C TRP A 198 9.18 8.85 -0.15
N GLU A 199 9.26 10.03 0.48
CA GLU A 199 9.19 11.31 -0.26
C GLU A 199 10.33 11.40 -1.28
N SER A 200 11.59 11.16 -0.84
CA SER A 200 12.75 11.15 -1.71
C SER A 200 12.59 10.14 -2.85
N PHE A 201 12.22 8.90 -2.53
CA PHE A 201 12.02 7.84 -3.51
C PHE A 201 11.01 8.24 -4.61
N TYR A 202 9.85 8.79 -4.23
CA TYR A 202 8.82 9.15 -5.21
C TYR A 202 9.15 10.43 -5.99
N LEU A 203 9.90 11.35 -5.42
CA LEU A 203 10.43 12.50 -6.16
C LEU A 203 11.44 12.05 -7.21
N ASP A 204 12.36 11.14 -6.85
CA ASP A 204 13.33 10.58 -7.78
C ASP A 204 12.65 9.77 -8.89
N GLU A 205 11.65 8.93 -8.55
CA GLU A 205 10.84 8.22 -9.57
C GLU A 205 10.15 9.18 -10.54
N TYR A 206 9.52 10.23 -10.01
CA TYR A 206 8.84 11.23 -10.83
C TYR A 206 9.83 11.95 -11.75
N GLN A 207 10.98 12.37 -11.22
CA GLN A 207 12.02 13.03 -12.01
C GLN A 207 12.60 12.11 -13.09
N ASN A 208 12.81 10.82 -12.78
CA ASN A 208 13.29 9.84 -13.76
C ASN A 208 12.26 9.60 -14.87
N GLN A 209 10.97 9.64 -14.55
CA GLN A 209 9.89 9.40 -15.53
C GLN A 209 9.60 10.62 -16.41
N PHE A 210 9.63 11.83 -15.83
CA PHE A 210 9.19 13.06 -16.50
C PHE A 210 10.32 14.05 -16.82
N GLY A 211 11.55 13.78 -16.39
CA GLY A 211 12.71 14.66 -16.59
C GLY A 211 12.73 15.89 -15.69
N MET A 212 11.73 16.07 -14.83
CA MET A 212 11.61 17.22 -13.93
C MET A 212 10.87 16.83 -12.65
N LEU A 213 10.98 17.65 -11.61
CA LEU A 213 10.16 17.49 -10.39
C LEU A 213 8.71 17.94 -10.63
N PRO A 214 7.75 17.49 -9.77
CA PRO A 214 6.40 18.03 -9.80
C PRO A 214 6.40 19.55 -9.69
N PRO A 215 5.47 20.29 -10.33
CA PRO A 215 5.52 21.75 -10.48
C PRO A 215 5.72 22.55 -9.21
N PHE A 216 5.22 22.04 -8.06
CA PHE A 216 5.33 22.71 -6.77
C PHE A 216 6.40 22.12 -5.84
N ASN A 217 7.21 21.15 -6.28
CA ASN A 217 8.39 20.68 -5.57
C ASN A 217 9.62 21.49 -6.01
N ARG A 218 10.13 22.35 -5.13
CA ARG A 218 11.27 23.23 -5.43
C ARG A 218 12.62 22.58 -5.16
N ILE A 219 12.65 21.55 -4.29
CA ILE A 219 13.86 20.87 -3.85
C ILE A 219 13.58 19.38 -3.88
N SER A 220 14.45 18.60 -4.53
CA SER A 220 14.44 17.14 -4.41
C SER A 220 14.61 16.78 -2.93
N GLY A 221 13.83 15.83 -2.41
CA GLY A 221 13.68 15.49 -0.99
C GLY A 221 14.94 15.16 -0.18
N HIS A 222 16.09 15.68 -0.57
CA HIS A 222 17.33 15.57 0.17
C HIS A 222 17.26 16.46 1.42
N SER A 223 17.46 15.84 2.56
CA SER A 223 17.64 16.49 3.85
C SER A 223 18.56 17.69 3.72
N GLN A 224 18.10 18.84 4.22
CA GLN A 224 19.02 19.90 4.60
C GLN A 224 19.98 19.28 5.63
N THR A 225 21.22 19.02 5.23
CA THR A 225 22.32 18.89 6.17
C THR A 225 22.36 20.21 6.90
N ASN A 226 21.97 20.22 8.16
CA ASN A 226 22.24 21.33 9.07
C ASN A 226 23.75 21.51 9.13
N GLU A 227 24.24 22.60 8.60
CA GLU A 227 25.52 23.22 8.98
C GLU A 227 25.39 23.81 10.38
#